data_68ade95f54fae3ce18623bfafeb472d0
#
_entry.id   68ade95f54fae3ce18623bfafeb472d0
#
_cell.length_a   1.000
_cell.length_b   1.000
_cell.length_c   1.000
_cell.angle_alpha   90.00
_cell.angle_beta   90.00
_cell.angle_gamma   90.00
#
_symmetry.space_group_name_H-M   'P 1'
#
loop_
_entity.id
_entity.type
_entity.pdbx_description
1 polymer ?
#
loop_
_entity_poly.entity_id
_entity_poly.type
_entity_poly.pdbx_seq_one_letter_code
_entity_poly.pdbx_strand_id
1 'polypeptide(L)'
;MKSAKSKAHIRYKLADGAIVPGVTTVLGLLAKPALVPWANKLGLQGVDVKKYVDDKADIGTLGHAMVTDTLIGKKTDLSDYSKNQIDRAENCALSFWEWTKDHKIEEVFFVERPLVSEKNRFGGTLDIYAQVNGRRE
;
A
#
# COMPACT_ATOMS: atom_id res chain seq x y z
N MET A 1 -4.87 -18.35 -15.08
CA MET A 1 -5.00 -17.17 -14.20
C MET A 1 -3.63 -16.55 -14.05
N LYS A 2 -3.41 -15.36 -14.58
CA LYS A 2 -2.17 -14.62 -14.35
C LYS A 2 -2.15 -14.18 -12.87
N SER A 3 -1.08 -14.54 -12.16
CA SER A 3 -0.80 -14.06 -10.81
C SER A 3 -0.84 -12.53 -10.83
N ALA A 4 -1.50 -11.93 -9.82
CA ALA A 4 -1.46 -10.50 -9.59
C ALA A 4 -0.03 -10.01 -9.73
N LYS A 5 0.16 -8.92 -10.46
CA LYS A 5 1.45 -8.24 -10.54
C LYS A 5 1.80 -7.76 -9.13
N SER A 6 2.54 -8.58 -8.36
CA SER A 6 3.16 -8.06 -7.16
C SER A 6 3.89 -6.77 -7.58
N LYS A 7 3.56 -5.64 -6.95
CA LYS A 7 4.33 -4.39 -7.13
C LYS A 7 5.81 -4.80 -7.08
N ALA A 8 6.54 -4.58 -8.17
CA ALA A 8 7.95 -4.93 -8.24
C ALA A 8 8.62 -4.32 -7.01
N HIS A 9 9.29 -5.15 -6.20
CA HIS A 9 9.94 -4.68 -4.98
C HIS A 9 10.90 -3.55 -5.34
N ILE A 10 10.55 -2.33 -4.91
CA ILE A 10 11.41 -1.17 -5.10
C ILE A 10 12.69 -1.41 -4.32
N ARG A 11 13.83 -1.38 -5.01
CA ARG A 11 15.15 -1.45 -4.39
C ARG A 11 15.58 -0.05 -4.00
N TYR A 12 15.65 0.21 -2.71
CA TYR A 12 16.14 1.49 -2.18
C TYR A 12 17.66 1.54 -2.26
N LYS A 13 18.19 2.67 -2.77
CA LYS A 13 19.63 2.89 -2.94
C LYS A 13 20.04 4.22 -2.33
N LEU A 14 21.19 4.23 -1.68
CA LEU A 14 21.88 5.45 -1.23
C LEU A 14 22.46 6.21 -2.42
N ALA A 15 22.95 7.42 -2.17
CA ALA A 15 23.61 8.25 -3.18
C ALA A 15 24.86 7.60 -3.77
N ASP A 16 25.58 6.77 -3.01
CA ASP A 16 26.73 5.98 -3.46
C ASP A 16 26.33 4.71 -4.25
N GLY A 17 25.02 4.45 -4.42
CA GLY A 17 24.49 3.28 -5.12
C GLY A 17 24.32 2.03 -4.25
N ALA A 18 24.72 2.05 -2.98
CA ALA A 18 24.56 0.91 -2.07
C ALA A 18 23.07 0.60 -1.84
N ILE A 19 22.70 -0.69 -1.90
CA ILE A 19 21.34 -1.13 -1.65
C ILE A 19 21.08 -1.17 -0.15
N VAL A 20 19.94 -0.64 0.27
CA VAL A 20 19.51 -0.64 1.68
C VAL A 20 18.16 -1.35 1.83
N PRO A 21 17.85 -1.91 3.03
CA PRO A 21 16.58 -2.56 3.29
C PRO A 21 15.42 -1.56 3.27
N GLY A 22 14.25 -2.03 2.90
CA GLY A 22 13.00 -1.27 3.07
C GLY A 22 12.56 -1.27 4.54
N VAL A 23 11.82 -0.24 4.95
CA VAL A 23 11.20 -0.12 6.27
C VAL A 23 10.44 -1.39 6.66
N THR A 24 9.65 -1.95 5.75
CA THR A 24 8.89 -3.19 6.00
C THR A 24 9.80 -4.40 6.25
N THR A 25 10.98 -4.44 5.63
CA THR A 25 11.98 -5.49 5.88
C THR A 25 12.53 -5.37 7.30
N VAL A 26 12.84 -4.14 7.74
CA VAL A 26 13.31 -3.88 9.11
C VAL A 26 12.23 -4.23 10.13
N LEU A 27 10.99 -3.78 9.91
CA LEU A 27 9.85 -4.11 10.77
C LEU A 27 9.49 -5.60 10.75
N GLY A 28 9.83 -6.31 9.68
CA GLY A 28 9.66 -7.76 9.55
C GLY A 28 10.46 -8.59 10.58
N LEU A 29 11.48 -7.99 11.20
CA LEU A 29 12.23 -8.61 12.33
C LEU A 29 11.37 -8.69 13.60
N LEU A 30 10.31 -7.89 13.71
CA LEU A 30 9.39 -7.95 14.83
C LEU A 30 8.48 -9.18 14.67
N ALA A 31 8.53 -10.06 15.65
CA ALA A 31 7.68 -11.25 15.66
C ALA A 31 6.19 -10.87 15.66
N LYS A 32 5.41 -11.57 14.83
CA LYS A 32 3.94 -11.46 14.79
C LYS A 32 3.31 -12.79 15.19
N PRO A 33 3.36 -13.18 16.47
CA PRO A 33 2.98 -14.53 16.92
C PRO A 33 1.52 -14.86 16.62
N ALA A 34 0.64 -13.87 16.51
CA ALA A 34 -0.78 -14.08 16.18
C ALA A 34 -1.04 -14.55 14.74
N LEU A 35 -0.10 -14.36 13.81
CA LEU A 35 -0.30 -14.75 12.40
C LEU A 35 -0.28 -16.28 12.21
N VAL A 36 0.52 -17.01 12.97
CA VAL A 36 0.62 -18.48 12.83
C VAL A 36 -0.70 -19.16 13.24
N PRO A 37 -1.26 -18.96 14.46
CA PRO A 37 -2.53 -19.55 14.82
C PRO A 37 -3.70 -19.06 13.95
N TRP A 38 -3.67 -17.83 13.49
CA TRP A 38 -4.67 -17.30 12.53
C TRP A 38 -4.61 -18.07 11.20
N ALA A 39 -3.42 -18.24 10.60
CA ALA A 39 -3.26 -18.97 9.35
C ALA A 39 -3.68 -20.43 9.49
N ASN A 40 -3.31 -21.09 10.61
CA ASN A 40 -3.73 -22.46 10.92
C ASN A 40 -5.26 -22.56 11.01
N LYS A 41 -5.91 -21.63 11.72
CA LYS A 41 -7.38 -21.60 11.82
C LYS A 41 -8.05 -21.50 10.46
N LEU A 42 -7.56 -20.67 9.54
CA LEU A 42 -8.07 -20.57 8.18
C LEU A 42 -7.84 -21.87 7.39
N GLY A 43 -6.66 -22.44 7.51
CA GLY A 43 -6.34 -23.73 6.86
C GLY A 43 -7.23 -24.87 7.31
N LEU A 44 -7.56 -24.97 8.62
CA LEU A 44 -8.51 -25.96 9.16
C LEU A 44 -9.94 -25.75 8.64
N GLN A 45 -10.30 -24.56 8.21
CA GLN A 45 -11.57 -24.24 7.54
C GLN A 45 -11.55 -24.54 6.03
N GLY A 46 -10.47 -25.12 5.51
CA GLY A 46 -10.30 -25.40 4.08
C GLY A 46 -9.97 -24.17 3.23
N VAL A 47 -9.55 -23.05 3.86
CA VAL A 47 -9.20 -21.83 3.15
C VAL A 47 -7.74 -21.89 2.72
N ASP A 48 -7.46 -21.69 1.44
CA ASP A 48 -6.10 -21.41 0.95
C ASP A 48 -5.65 -20.05 1.45
N VAL A 49 -4.82 -20.08 2.50
CA VAL A 49 -4.34 -18.86 3.18
C VAL A 49 -3.57 -17.94 2.24
N LYS A 50 -2.73 -18.52 1.35
CA LYS A 50 -1.97 -17.72 0.41
C LYS A 50 -2.89 -16.97 -0.54
N LYS A 51 -3.82 -17.67 -1.17
CA LYS A 51 -4.79 -17.06 -2.09
C LYS A 51 -5.65 -16.02 -1.39
N TYR A 52 -6.04 -16.27 -0.14
CA TYR A 52 -6.81 -15.31 0.66
C TYR A 52 -6.02 -14.03 0.93
N VAL A 53 -4.73 -14.13 1.29
CA VAL A 53 -3.86 -12.97 1.55
C VAL A 53 -3.60 -12.21 0.27
N ASP A 54 -3.29 -12.91 -0.83
CA ASP A 54 -3.04 -12.31 -2.14
C ASP A 54 -4.27 -11.48 -2.61
N ASP A 55 -5.49 -12.03 -2.48
CA ASP A 55 -6.73 -11.30 -2.82
C ASP A 55 -6.91 -10.02 -1.98
N LYS A 56 -6.61 -10.08 -0.68
CA LYS A 56 -6.64 -8.89 0.19
C LYS A 56 -5.60 -7.85 -0.20
N ALA A 57 -4.39 -8.31 -0.55
CA ALA A 57 -3.32 -7.43 -0.99
C ALA A 57 -3.66 -6.73 -2.31
N ASP A 58 -4.30 -7.44 -3.25
CA ASP A 58 -4.75 -6.88 -4.53
C ASP A 58 -5.81 -5.78 -4.33
N ILE A 59 -6.80 -6.04 -3.46
CA ILE A 59 -7.82 -5.04 -3.11
C ILE A 59 -7.17 -3.80 -2.48
N GLY A 60 -6.21 -3.98 -1.56
CA GLY A 60 -5.47 -2.87 -0.96
C GLY A 60 -4.69 -2.08 -1.99
N THR A 61 -3.97 -2.76 -2.87
CA THR A 61 -3.20 -2.13 -3.95
C THR A 61 -4.10 -1.31 -4.88
N LEU A 62 -5.27 -1.85 -5.25
CA LEU A 62 -6.23 -1.14 -6.09
C LEU A 62 -6.84 0.06 -5.35
N GLY A 63 -7.21 -0.06 -4.07
CA GLY A 63 -7.72 1.05 -3.27
C GLY A 63 -6.72 2.20 -3.15
N HIS A 64 -5.44 1.89 -2.91
CA HIS A 64 -4.36 2.89 -2.96
C HIS A 64 -4.27 3.57 -4.33
N ALA A 65 -4.28 2.80 -5.42
CA ALA A 65 -4.23 3.35 -6.77
C ALA A 65 -5.42 4.27 -7.06
N MET A 66 -6.63 3.91 -6.65
CA MET A 66 -7.83 4.74 -6.84
C MET A 66 -7.70 6.10 -6.14
N VAL A 67 -7.16 6.12 -4.92
CA VAL A 67 -6.93 7.38 -4.18
C VAL A 67 -5.83 8.20 -4.83
N THR A 68 -4.65 7.62 -5.04
CA THR A 68 -3.47 8.34 -5.54
C THR A 68 -3.68 8.84 -6.98
N ASP A 69 -4.22 8.00 -7.87
CA ASP A 69 -4.53 8.39 -9.24
C ASP A 69 -5.56 9.54 -9.29
N THR A 70 -6.60 9.48 -8.44
CA THR A 70 -7.59 10.57 -8.35
C THR A 70 -6.96 11.87 -7.87
N LEU A 71 -6.08 11.83 -6.86
CA LEU A 71 -5.39 13.01 -6.34
C LEU A 71 -4.50 13.71 -7.39
N ILE A 72 -3.96 12.96 -8.33
CA ILE A 72 -3.13 13.50 -9.42
C ILE A 72 -3.88 13.66 -10.75
N GLY A 73 -5.22 13.46 -10.75
CA GLY A 73 -6.07 13.62 -11.94
C GLY A 73 -5.88 12.51 -12.99
N LYS A 74 -5.41 11.32 -12.60
CA LYS A 74 -5.22 10.16 -13.46
C LYS A 74 -6.37 9.17 -13.31
N LYS A 75 -6.70 8.45 -14.37
CA LYS A 75 -7.67 7.35 -14.34
C LYS A 75 -6.99 6.05 -13.92
N THR A 76 -7.54 5.37 -12.92
CA THR A 76 -7.04 4.08 -12.45
C THR A 76 -7.35 2.97 -13.47
N ASP A 77 -6.37 2.12 -13.73
CA ASP A 77 -6.54 0.93 -14.56
C ASP A 77 -7.17 -0.20 -13.74
N LEU A 78 -8.33 -0.67 -14.19
CA LEU A 78 -9.14 -1.71 -13.54
C LEU A 78 -9.07 -3.06 -14.27
N SER A 79 -8.35 -3.15 -15.38
CA SER A 79 -8.40 -4.28 -16.33
C SER A 79 -7.99 -5.62 -15.74
N ASP A 80 -7.11 -5.63 -14.75
CA ASP A 80 -6.55 -6.84 -14.14
C ASP A 80 -7.35 -7.31 -12.90
N TYR A 81 -8.46 -6.61 -12.54
CA TYR A 81 -9.20 -6.86 -11.30
C TYR A 81 -10.60 -7.40 -11.58
N SER A 82 -11.06 -8.30 -10.72
CA SER A 82 -12.44 -8.77 -10.73
C SER A 82 -13.40 -7.70 -10.21
N LYS A 83 -14.69 -7.79 -10.59
CA LYS A 83 -15.71 -6.87 -10.09
C LYS A 83 -15.76 -6.82 -8.56
N ASN A 84 -15.67 -7.98 -7.88
CA ASN A 84 -15.66 -8.02 -6.41
C ASN A 84 -14.45 -7.27 -5.81
N GLN A 85 -13.26 -7.37 -6.41
CA GLN A 85 -12.08 -6.63 -5.97
C GLN A 85 -12.26 -5.14 -6.18
N ILE A 86 -12.83 -4.74 -7.33
CA ILE A 86 -13.13 -3.33 -7.65
C ILE A 86 -14.11 -2.76 -6.63
N ASP A 87 -15.27 -3.39 -6.42
CA ASP A 87 -16.30 -2.93 -5.48
C ASP A 87 -15.72 -2.75 -4.06
N ARG A 88 -14.83 -3.63 -3.64
CA ARG A 88 -14.18 -3.58 -2.32
C ARG A 88 -13.10 -2.51 -2.24
N ALA A 89 -12.33 -2.31 -3.30
CA ALA A 89 -11.34 -1.25 -3.39
C ALA A 89 -12.00 0.14 -3.41
N GLU A 90 -13.13 0.28 -4.11
CA GLU A 90 -13.95 1.49 -4.10
C GLU A 90 -14.43 1.84 -2.69
N ASN A 91 -14.88 0.85 -1.90
CA ASN A 91 -15.24 1.09 -0.51
C ASN A 91 -14.07 1.59 0.35
N CYS A 92 -12.84 1.09 0.11
CA CYS A 92 -11.65 1.61 0.77
C CYS A 92 -11.36 3.06 0.34
N ALA A 93 -11.45 3.37 -0.95
CA ALA A 93 -11.26 4.72 -1.47
C ALA A 93 -12.34 5.70 -0.93
N LEU A 94 -13.61 5.26 -0.85
CA LEU A 94 -14.69 6.05 -0.26
C LEU A 94 -14.39 6.42 1.20
N SER A 95 -13.81 5.51 1.98
CA SER A 95 -13.43 5.80 3.38
C SER A 95 -12.40 6.92 3.46
N PHE A 96 -11.45 6.97 2.52
CA PHE A 96 -10.51 8.08 2.40
C PHE A 96 -11.22 9.39 2.07
N TRP A 97 -12.15 9.39 1.11
CA TRP A 97 -12.91 10.59 0.74
C TRP A 97 -13.86 11.06 1.84
N GLU A 98 -14.41 10.15 2.64
CA GLU A 98 -15.15 10.52 3.85
C GLU A 98 -14.26 11.25 4.85
N TRP A 99 -13.04 10.73 5.10
CA TRP A 99 -12.06 11.38 5.95
C TRP A 99 -11.70 12.79 5.47
N THR A 100 -11.60 13.02 4.15
CA THR A 100 -11.28 14.36 3.60
C THR A 100 -12.37 15.40 3.82
N LYS A 101 -13.57 15.04 4.23
CA LYS A 101 -14.63 16.01 4.57
C LYS A 101 -14.25 16.85 5.79
N ASP A 102 -13.56 16.24 6.75
CA ASP A 102 -13.09 16.89 7.97
C ASP A 102 -11.59 17.28 7.89
N HIS A 103 -10.90 16.79 6.87
CA HIS A 103 -9.45 16.97 6.68
C HIS A 103 -9.20 17.52 5.27
N LYS A 104 -9.25 18.84 5.17
CA LYS A 104 -9.08 19.51 3.86
C LYS A 104 -7.66 19.33 3.35
N ILE A 105 -7.52 18.59 2.25
CA ILE A 105 -6.28 18.52 1.49
C ILE A 105 -6.20 19.78 0.62
N GLU A 106 -5.20 20.62 0.88
CA GLU A 106 -5.01 21.92 0.22
C GLU A 106 -4.04 21.82 -0.94
N GLU A 107 -2.96 21.06 -0.75
CA GLU A 107 -1.92 20.84 -1.76
C GLU A 107 -1.30 19.45 -1.58
N VAL A 108 -1.13 18.71 -2.67
CA VAL A 108 -0.46 17.41 -2.70
C VAL A 108 0.95 17.61 -3.26
N PHE A 109 1.99 17.39 -2.45
CA PHE A 109 3.38 17.55 -2.86
C PHE A 109 3.93 16.30 -3.54
N PHE A 110 3.64 15.12 -2.96
CA PHE A 110 4.11 13.83 -3.47
C PHE A 110 3.06 12.74 -3.26
N VAL A 111 3.00 11.81 -4.21
CA VAL A 111 2.29 10.53 -4.08
C VAL A 111 3.23 9.40 -4.48
N GLU A 112 3.14 8.26 -3.78
CA GLU A 112 3.91 7.03 -4.07
C GLU A 112 5.43 7.33 -4.25
N ARG A 113 5.99 8.18 -3.40
CA ARG A 113 7.37 8.63 -3.51
C ARG A 113 8.34 7.73 -2.73
N PRO A 114 9.27 7.02 -3.40
CA PRO A 114 10.34 6.32 -2.70
C PRO A 114 11.31 7.32 -2.06
N LEU A 115 11.62 7.10 -0.80
CA LEU A 115 12.55 7.90 0.01
C LEU A 115 13.61 6.99 0.62
N VAL A 116 14.80 7.56 0.88
CA VAL A 116 15.92 6.85 1.49
C VAL A 116 16.54 7.72 2.57
N SER A 117 16.83 7.11 3.71
CA SER A 117 17.60 7.76 4.79
C SER A 117 19.08 7.40 4.64
N GLU A 118 19.89 8.34 4.22
CA GLU A 118 21.35 8.18 4.12
C GLU A 118 21.96 7.87 5.50
N LYS A 119 21.50 8.57 6.53
CA LYS A 119 21.99 8.43 7.91
C LYS A 119 21.66 7.05 8.49
N ASN A 120 20.44 6.60 8.34
CA ASN A 120 19.95 5.38 9.00
C ASN A 120 19.99 4.16 8.08
N ARG A 121 20.35 4.33 6.79
CA ARG A 121 20.57 3.31 5.78
C ARG A 121 19.36 2.37 5.59
N PHE A 122 18.17 2.97 5.46
CA PHE A 122 16.94 2.26 5.06
C PHE A 122 16.09 3.14 4.14
N GLY A 123 15.15 2.53 3.43
CA GLY A 123 14.23 3.23 2.54
C GLY A 123 12.78 2.82 2.73
N GLY A 124 11.88 3.61 2.21
CA GLY A 124 10.44 3.35 2.21
C GLY A 124 9.75 4.12 1.10
N THR A 125 8.54 3.72 0.75
CA THR A 125 7.70 4.49 -0.15
C THR A 125 6.66 5.23 0.68
N LEU A 126 6.62 6.54 0.53
CA LEU A 126 5.61 7.42 1.09
C LEU A 126 4.35 7.33 0.23
N ASP A 127 3.20 7.10 0.82
CA ASP A 127 1.94 7.03 0.08
C ASP A 127 1.52 8.44 -0.40
N ILE A 128 1.36 9.40 0.52
CA ILE A 128 0.96 10.77 0.23
C ILE A 128 1.72 11.73 1.16
N TYR A 129 2.19 12.84 0.63
CA TYR A 129 2.66 13.99 1.39
C TYR A 129 1.92 15.23 0.92
N ALA A 130 1.16 15.84 1.81
CA ALA A 130 0.23 16.91 1.46
C ALA A 130 0.18 18.01 2.54
N GLN A 131 -0.40 19.14 2.19
CA GLN A 131 -0.86 20.11 3.18
C GLN A 131 -2.30 19.79 3.54
N VAL A 132 -2.55 19.51 4.83
CA VAL A 132 -3.86 19.15 5.35
C VAL A 132 -4.20 20.10 6.51
N ASN A 133 -5.34 20.81 6.41
CA ASN A 133 -5.77 21.79 7.40
C ASN A 133 -4.65 22.79 7.80
N GLY A 134 -3.87 23.25 6.80
CA GLY A 134 -2.76 24.19 7.00
C GLY A 134 -1.46 23.57 7.54
N ARG A 135 -1.40 22.25 7.74
CA ARG A 135 -0.21 21.53 8.20
C ARG A 135 0.33 20.61 7.10
N ARG A 136 1.64 20.46 7.04
CA ARG A 136 2.29 19.49 6.15
C ARG A 136 2.36 18.13 6.84
N GLU A 137 1.72 17.14 6.26
CA GLU A 137 1.60 15.76 6.77
C GLU A 137 1.90 14.74 5.68
#